data_7332ac5a58f2bbfcaecf3e694ea92ee4
#
_entry.id   7332ac5a58f2bbfcaecf3e694ea92ee4
#
_cell.length_a   1.000
_cell.length_b   1.000
_cell.length_c   1.000
_cell.angle_alpha   90.00
_cell.angle_beta   90.00
_cell.angle_gamma   90.00
#
_symmetry.space_group_name_H-M   'P 1'
#
loop_
_entity.id
_entity.type
_entity.pdbx_description
1 polymer ?
#
loop_
_entity_poly.entity_id
_entity_poly.type
_entity_poly.pdbx_seq_one_letter_code
_entity_poly.pdbx_strand_id
1 'polypeptide(L)'
;TGSYTGPIVVQDAPKVIEKNEWDLPEDLEMTFDAQNIKTQVMGSKYTVSDAYTWQFQFLQYNENWRYAGDQLYIEIVNNLDETEEPVPGVYKISDSNEVGTARMGTYKRDTGVDGFGTGTYFKHYDEGTLRWAGAATDGEVEVTKNDDGTYTITFDFLDGQQEPKHFKGTWTGELTRPW
;
A
#
# COMPACT_ATOMS: atom_id res chain seq x y z
N THR A 1 -60.51 1.49 -4.63
CA THR A 1 -59.44 0.50 -4.74
C THR A 1 -58.66 0.76 -6.03
N GLY A 2 -57.57 1.48 -5.96
CA GLY A 2 -56.64 1.69 -7.08
C GLY A 2 -55.52 0.66 -7.00
N SER A 3 -55.28 -0.10 -8.09
CA SER A 3 -54.09 -0.95 -8.20
C SER A 3 -53.02 -0.22 -8.98
N TYR A 4 -51.80 -0.14 -8.41
CA TYR A 4 -50.62 0.37 -9.06
C TYR A 4 -49.89 -0.78 -9.77
N THR A 5 -49.66 -0.65 -11.07
CA THR A 5 -49.00 -1.67 -11.91
C THR A 5 -47.72 -1.15 -12.58
N GLY A 6 -47.02 -0.17 -11.97
CA GLY A 6 -45.74 0.33 -12.46
C GLY A 6 -44.54 -0.30 -11.72
N PRO A 7 -43.35 -0.29 -12.32
CA PRO A 7 -42.13 -0.72 -11.62
C PRO A 7 -41.87 0.18 -10.42
N ILE A 8 -41.68 -0.41 -9.26
CA ILE A 8 -41.20 0.32 -8.08
C ILE A 8 -39.70 0.57 -8.31
N VAL A 9 -39.36 1.80 -8.63
CA VAL A 9 -37.97 2.21 -8.62
C VAL A 9 -37.61 2.47 -7.16
N VAL A 10 -36.94 1.51 -6.55
CA VAL A 10 -36.28 1.72 -5.25
C VAL A 10 -35.07 2.60 -5.54
N GLN A 11 -35.22 3.88 -5.28
CA GLN A 11 -34.07 4.78 -5.29
C GLN A 11 -33.27 4.47 -4.04
N ASP A 12 -32.13 3.81 -4.21
CA ASP A 12 -31.19 3.64 -3.09
C ASP A 12 -30.89 5.01 -2.50
N ALA A 13 -31.15 5.18 -1.21
CA ALA A 13 -30.73 6.37 -0.52
C ALA A 13 -29.22 6.54 -0.72
N PRO A 14 -28.76 7.77 -1.06
CA PRO A 14 -27.32 7.99 -1.22
C PRO A 14 -26.64 7.49 0.05
N LYS A 15 -25.71 6.53 -0.10
CA LYS A 15 -24.88 6.08 0.99
C LYS A 15 -24.13 7.32 1.50
N VAL A 16 -24.46 7.77 2.69
CA VAL A 16 -23.65 8.75 3.41
C VAL A 16 -22.39 8.00 3.79
N ILE A 17 -21.33 8.22 3.03
CA ILE A 17 -20.00 7.72 3.39
C ILE A 17 -19.51 8.69 4.46
N GLU A 18 -19.50 8.22 5.69
CA GLU A 18 -18.92 8.99 6.78
C GLU A 18 -17.42 9.17 6.48
N LYS A 19 -16.97 10.42 6.43
CA LYS A 19 -15.55 10.73 6.25
C LYS A 19 -14.79 10.12 7.43
N ASN A 20 -13.87 9.23 7.12
CA ASN A 20 -13.03 8.64 8.14
C ASN A 20 -11.97 9.68 8.57
N GLU A 21 -11.78 9.88 9.86
CA GLU A 21 -10.76 10.80 10.40
C GLU A 21 -9.31 10.43 9.98
N TRP A 22 -9.11 9.21 9.46
CA TRP A 22 -7.82 8.68 9.00
C TRP A 22 -7.63 8.76 7.50
N ASP A 23 -8.65 9.19 6.78
CA ASP A 23 -8.56 9.38 5.33
C ASP A 23 -7.60 10.53 5.02
N LEU A 24 -6.82 10.38 3.95
CA LEU A 24 -5.95 11.46 3.50
C LEU A 24 -6.77 12.71 3.21
N PRO A 25 -6.41 13.86 3.80
CA PRO A 25 -7.10 15.13 3.53
C PRO A 25 -6.78 15.67 2.14
N GLU A 26 -5.60 15.36 1.62
CA GLU A 26 -5.03 15.81 0.36
C GLU A 26 -4.02 14.79 -0.16
N ASP A 27 -3.49 15.00 -1.37
CA ASP A 27 -2.42 14.17 -1.90
C ASP A 27 -1.19 14.23 -0.98
N LEU A 28 -0.59 13.06 -0.75
CA LEU A 28 0.57 12.88 0.12
C LEU A 28 1.83 12.60 -0.70
N GLU A 29 2.79 13.51 -0.64
CA GLU A 29 4.16 13.23 -1.08
C GLU A 29 4.92 12.57 0.06
N MET A 30 5.15 11.27 -0.05
CA MET A 30 5.86 10.49 0.97
C MET A 30 7.35 10.74 0.90
N THR A 31 7.95 11.00 2.05
CA THR A 31 9.39 11.23 2.18
C THR A 31 10.00 10.24 3.17
N PHE A 32 11.20 9.74 2.84
CA PHE A 32 11.90 8.77 3.65
C PHE A 32 13.26 9.32 4.09
N ASP A 33 13.41 9.54 5.40
CA ASP A 33 14.68 9.98 5.98
C ASP A 33 15.67 8.81 5.98
N ALA A 34 16.74 8.94 5.19
CA ALA A 34 17.76 7.91 5.03
C ALA A 34 18.48 7.53 6.35
N GLN A 35 18.45 8.39 7.37
CA GLN A 35 19.09 8.11 8.67
C GLN A 35 18.16 7.34 9.63
N ASN A 36 16.85 7.48 9.47
CA ASN A 36 15.85 6.97 10.40
C ASN A 36 14.92 5.92 9.78
N ILE A 37 15.26 5.43 8.61
CA ILE A 37 14.47 4.42 7.91
C ILE A 37 15.09 3.03 8.06
N LYS A 38 14.25 2.05 8.34
CA LYS A 38 14.54 0.64 8.14
C LYS A 38 13.83 0.18 6.89
N THR A 39 14.59 -0.17 5.86
CA THR A 39 14.08 -0.80 4.64
C THR A 39 14.32 -2.29 4.71
N GLN A 40 13.31 -3.06 4.43
CA GLN A 40 13.45 -4.51 4.33
C GLN A 40 12.59 -5.05 3.21
N VAL A 41 13.04 -6.16 2.62
CA VAL A 41 12.28 -6.90 1.64
C VAL A 41 12.14 -8.35 2.12
N MET A 42 10.92 -8.85 2.07
CA MET A 42 10.59 -10.22 2.44
C MET A 42 9.95 -10.91 1.25
N GLY A 43 10.48 -12.08 0.89
CA GLY A 43 9.88 -12.92 -0.12
C GLY A 43 9.07 -14.05 0.53
N SER A 44 7.96 -14.41 -0.07
CA SER A 44 7.17 -15.55 0.36
C SER A 44 6.43 -16.20 -0.80
N LYS A 45 6.30 -17.52 -0.75
CA LYS A 45 5.41 -18.21 -1.67
C LYS A 45 3.97 -17.86 -1.34
N TYR A 46 3.26 -17.32 -2.33
CA TYR A 46 1.85 -17.03 -2.15
C TYR A 46 1.04 -18.33 -2.24
N THR A 47 0.26 -18.62 -1.19
CA THR A 47 -0.42 -19.93 -1.05
C THR A 47 -1.65 -20.09 -1.93
N VAL A 48 -2.14 -19.01 -2.55
CA VAL A 48 -3.38 -19.00 -3.34
C VAL A 48 -3.12 -19.03 -4.84
N SER A 49 -1.88 -18.76 -5.27
CA SER A 49 -1.45 -18.81 -6.67
C SER A 49 -0.05 -19.42 -6.78
N ASP A 50 0.28 -19.97 -7.96
CA ASP A 50 1.64 -20.44 -8.26
C ASP A 50 2.57 -19.24 -8.54
N ALA A 51 2.69 -18.35 -7.54
CA ALA A 51 3.47 -17.14 -7.63
C ALA A 51 4.32 -16.94 -6.36
N TYR A 52 5.32 -16.08 -6.49
CA TYR A 52 6.16 -15.63 -5.39
C TYR A 52 5.90 -14.13 -5.17
N THR A 53 5.75 -13.70 -3.94
CA THR A 53 5.53 -12.29 -3.62
C THR A 53 6.74 -11.70 -2.92
N TRP A 54 7.03 -10.45 -3.25
CA TRP A 54 8.01 -9.65 -2.56
C TRP A 54 7.32 -8.48 -1.88
N GLN A 55 7.46 -8.39 -0.56
CA GLN A 55 6.95 -7.28 0.21
C GLN A 55 8.09 -6.35 0.58
N PHE A 56 8.05 -5.13 0.06
CA PHE A 56 8.91 -4.04 0.49
C PHE A 56 8.29 -3.34 1.70
N GLN A 57 9.10 -3.04 2.68
CA GLN A 57 8.67 -2.32 3.88
C GLN A 57 9.61 -1.14 4.11
N PHE A 58 9.03 0.04 4.17
CA PHE A 58 9.70 1.30 4.46
C PHE A 58 9.19 1.79 5.81
N LEU A 59 9.98 1.60 6.86
CA LEU A 59 9.58 1.84 8.25
C LEU A 59 10.44 2.95 8.83
N GLN A 60 9.84 4.08 9.11
CA GLN A 60 10.52 5.20 9.76
C GLN A 60 10.29 5.21 11.27
N TYR A 61 11.32 5.59 12.02
CA TYR A 61 11.32 5.64 13.46
C TYR A 61 11.89 6.98 13.94
N ASN A 62 11.42 7.44 15.09
CA ASN A 62 12.05 8.54 15.80
C ASN A 62 13.21 8.04 16.69
N GLU A 63 13.89 8.97 17.36
CA GLU A 63 15.00 8.68 18.29
C GLU A 63 14.64 7.70 19.44
N ASN A 64 13.37 7.59 19.77
CA ASN A 64 12.85 6.68 20.81
C ASN A 64 12.34 5.33 20.24
N TRP A 65 12.67 5.01 19.00
CA TRP A 65 12.27 3.79 18.32
C TRP A 65 10.74 3.62 18.18
N ARG A 66 10.01 4.73 18.13
CA ARG A 66 8.59 4.74 17.81
C ARG A 66 8.39 5.07 16.33
N TYR A 67 7.35 4.53 15.74
CA TYR A 67 6.98 4.88 14.38
C TYR A 67 6.79 6.38 14.24
N ALA A 68 7.36 6.97 13.19
CA ALA A 68 7.29 8.38 12.86
C ALA A 68 7.28 8.57 11.35
N GLY A 69 6.64 9.63 10.87
CA GLY A 69 6.56 9.91 9.45
C GLY A 69 5.84 8.82 8.64
N ASP A 70 6.27 8.68 7.41
CA ASP A 70 5.63 7.78 6.46
C ASP A 70 6.11 6.35 6.62
N GLN A 71 5.15 5.43 6.58
CA GLN A 71 5.38 3.98 6.51
C GLN A 71 4.72 3.47 5.24
N LEU A 72 5.43 2.68 4.47
CA LEU A 72 4.90 2.13 3.22
C LEU A 72 5.18 0.63 3.14
N TYR A 73 4.19 -0.09 2.69
CA TYR A 73 4.25 -1.51 2.39
C TYR A 73 3.82 -1.71 0.95
N ILE A 74 4.67 -2.32 0.13
CA ILE A 74 4.36 -2.64 -1.27
C ILE A 74 4.54 -4.14 -1.44
N GLU A 75 3.56 -4.80 -2.03
CA GLU A 75 3.65 -6.22 -2.33
C GLU A 75 3.51 -6.44 -3.84
N ILE A 76 4.59 -6.93 -4.47
CA ILE A 76 4.61 -7.28 -5.91
C ILE A 76 4.58 -8.79 -6.10
N VAL A 77 4.03 -9.22 -7.22
CA VAL A 77 3.88 -10.63 -7.58
C VAL A 77 4.83 -10.99 -8.73
N ASN A 78 5.72 -11.91 -8.47
CA ASN A 78 6.70 -12.44 -9.42
C ASN A 78 6.44 -13.91 -9.71
N ASN A 79 7.19 -14.47 -10.68
CA ASN A 79 7.13 -15.91 -10.95
C ASN A 79 7.60 -16.72 -9.73
N LEU A 80 7.12 -17.96 -9.62
CA LEU A 80 7.37 -18.80 -8.47
C LEU A 80 8.87 -19.13 -8.26
N ASP A 81 9.66 -19.14 -9.32
CA ASP A 81 11.09 -19.40 -9.33
C ASP A 81 11.95 -18.15 -9.09
N GLU A 82 11.36 -16.96 -9.10
CA GLU A 82 12.05 -15.68 -8.83
C GLU A 82 12.14 -15.40 -7.32
N THR A 83 12.87 -16.27 -6.62
CA THR A 83 12.97 -16.31 -5.16
C THR A 83 14.23 -15.65 -4.59
N GLU A 84 15.18 -15.27 -5.45
CA GLU A 84 16.47 -14.74 -5.01
C GLU A 84 16.40 -13.23 -4.72
N GLU A 85 15.66 -12.48 -5.52
CA GLU A 85 15.52 -11.03 -5.40
C GLU A 85 14.25 -10.53 -6.11
N PRO A 86 13.73 -9.34 -5.75
CA PRO A 86 12.65 -8.70 -6.49
C PRO A 86 13.05 -8.44 -7.94
N VAL A 87 12.18 -8.76 -8.88
CA VAL A 87 12.43 -8.52 -10.30
C VAL A 87 12.16 -7.05 -10.63
N PRO A 88 13.11 -6.35 -11.29
CA PRO A 88 12.87 -5.00 -11.76
C PRO A 88 11.72 -4.94 -12.78
N GLY A 89 10.91 -3.88 -12.72
CA GLY A 89 9.77 -3.70 -13.62
C GLY A 89 8.74 -2.71 -13.11
N VAL A 90 7.70 -2.51 -13.90
CA VAL A 90 6.53 -1.69 -13.52
C VAL A 90 5.38 -2.62 -13.16
N TYR A 91 4.83 -2.44 -11.98
CA TYR A 91 3.78 -3.26 -11.39
C TYR A 91 2.56 -2.39 -11.11
N LYS A 92 1.46 -2.65 -11.82
CA LYS A 92 0.19 -1.98 -11.59
C LYS A 92 -0.57 -2.63 -10.45
N ILE A 93 -1.24 -1.82 -9.64
CA ILE A 93 -2.15 -2.33 -8.61
C ILE A 93 -3.26 -3.17 -9.25
N SER A 94 -3.45 -4.37 -8.72
CA SER A 94 -4.47 -5.29 -9.17
C SER A 94 -4.96 -6.20 -8.02
N ASP A 95 -6.21 -6.58 -8.08
CA ASP A 95 -6.84 -7.60 -7.22
C ASP A 95 -6.67 -9.03 -7.77
N SER A 96 -6.16 -9.16 -9.01
CA SER A 96 -6.00 -10.45 -9.68
C SER A 96 -4.90 -11.33 -9.07
N ASN A 97 -3.90 -10.75 -8.40
CA ASN A 97 -2.68 -11.41 -7.91
C ASN A 97 -1.88 -12.14 -9.00
N GLU A 98 -1.98 -11.69 -10.24
CA GLU A 98 -1.22 -12.22 -11.36
C GLU A 98 0.23 -11.77 -11.31
N VAL A 99 1.11 -12.59 -11.89
CA VAL A 99 2.54 -12.23 -12.06
C VAL A 99 2.66 -10.93 -12.85
N GLY A 100 3.54 -10.03 -12.38
CA GLY A 100 3.74 -8.70 -12.97
C GLY A 100 2.78 -7.63 -12.44
N THR A 101 2.01 -7.92 -11.38
CA THR A 101 1.15 -6.94 -10.70
C THR A 101 1.66 -6.61 -9.31
N ALA A 102 1.25 -5.44 -8.79
CA ALA A 102 1.31 -5.13 -7.37
C ALA A 102 -0.05 -5.45 -6.73
N ARG A 103 -0.03 -6.08 -5.56
CA ARG A 103 -1.27 -6.50 -4.91
C ARG A 103 -2.04 -5.29 -4.39
N MET A 104 -3.30 -5.22 -4.78
CA MET A 104 -4.25 -4.26 -4.22
C MET A 104 -4.24 -4.37 -2.70
N GLY A 105 -4.23 -3.23 -2.05
CA GLY A 105 -4.20 -3.15 -0.60
C GLY A 105 -5.56 -3.31 0.04
N THR A 106 -5.56 -3.77 1.26
CA THR A 106 -6.67 -3.60 2.20
C THR A 106 -6.13 -3.00 3.48
N TYR A 107 -6.89 -2.15 4.10
CA TYR A 107 -6.55 -1.63 5.42
C TYR A 107 -7.76 -1.70 6.33
N LYS A 108 -7.62 -2.42 7.43
CA LYS A 108 -8.69 -2.54 8.42
C LYS A 108 -8.28 -1.84 9.70
N ARG A 109 -9.11 -0.91 10.11
CA ARG A 109 -9.05 -0.34 11.45
C ARG A 109 -9.43 -1.36 12.48
N ASP A 110 -8.72 -1.31 13.59
CA ASP A 110 -9.18 -1.95 14.82
C ASP A 110 -9.24 -0.91 15.92
N THR A 111 -10.32 -0.92 16.70
CA THR A 111 -10.52 0.02 17.81
C THR A 111 -9.50 -0.26 18.91
N GLY A 112 -8.59 0.70 19.13
CA GLY A 112 -7.58 0.63 20.19
C GLY A 112 -6.18 0.19 19.76
N VAL A 113 -5.97 -0.15 18.49
CA VAL A 113 -4.65 -0.41 17.88
C VAL A 113 -4.57 0.22 16.50
N ASP A 114 -3.34 0.41 16.00
CA ASP A 114 -3.09 1.06 14.70
C ASP A 114 -3.64 0.31 13.48
N GLY A 115 -4.38 -0.76 13.66
CA GLY A 115 -4.88 -1.59 12.57
C GLY A 115 -3.75 -2.26 11.77
N PHE A 116 -4.13 -3.03 10.79
CA PHE A 116 -3.18 -3.65 9.86
C PHE A 116 -3.74 -3.67 8.44
N GLY A 117 -2.81 -3.70 7.49
CA GLY A 117 -3.11 -3.84 6.08
C GLY A 117 -2.58 -5.14 5.50
N THR A 118 -3.03 -5.47 4.30
CA THR A 118 -2.48 -6.51 3.45
C THR A 118 -2.26 -5.95 2.05
N GLY A 119 -1.39 -6.55 1.26
CA GLY A 119 -1.03 -6.04 -0.05
C GLY A 119 -0.26 -4.71 0.06
N THR A 120 -0.63 -3.73 -0.75
CA THR A 120 0.03 -2.43 -0.79
C THR A 120 -0.76 -1.41 0.01
N TYR A 121 -0.15 -0.86 1.06
CA TYR A 121 -0.80 0.10 1.98
C TYR A 121 0.22 1.02 2.64
N PHE A 122 -0.26 2.12 3.22
CA PHE A 122 0.57 3.09 3.94
C PHE A 122 0.00 3.43 5.31
N LYS A 123 0.85 4.01 6.14
CA LYS A 123 0.53 4.65 7.41
C LYS A 123 1.35 5.92 7.56
N HIS A 124 0.80 6.93 8.17
CA HIS A 124 1.53 8.15 8.54
C HIS A 124 1.41 8.41 10.03
N TYR A 125 2.54 8.58 10.69
CA TYR A 125 2.64 8.80 12.12
C TYR A 125 3.20 10.19 12.44
N ASP A 126 2.56 10.86 13.39
CA ASP A 126 3.05 12.06 14.01
C ASP A 126 3.33 11.75 15.48
N GLU A 127 4.61 11.89 15.89
CA GLU A 127 5.09 11.62 17.25
C GLU A 127 4.59 10.28 17.85
N GLY A 128 4.58 9.23 17.05
CA GLY A 128 4.13 7.89 17.45
C GLY A 128 2.61 7.70 17.45
N THR A 129 1.86 8.71 17.02
CA THR A 129 0.41 8.63 16.86
C THR A 129 0.05 8.46 15.39
N LEU A 130 -0.72 7.42 15.05
CA LEU A 130 -1.23 7.23 13.70
C LEU A 130 -2.19 8.36 13.33
N ARG A 131 -1.91 9.06 12.22
CA ARG A 131 -2.74 10.15 11.69
C ARG A 131 -3.56 9.69 10.52
N TRP A 132 -2.92 9.08 9.54
CA TRP A 132 -3.56 8.61 8.32
C TRP A 132 -3.09 7.20 8.01
N ALA A 133 -3.97 6.45 7.39
CA ALA A 133 -3.63 5.14 6.86
C ALA A 133 -4.61 4.78 5.75
N GLY A 134 -4.13 4.09 4.75
CA GLY A 134 -4.95 3.67 3.63
C GLY A 134 -4.28 2.57 2.82
N ALA A 135 -5.05 2.04 1.89
CA ALA A 135 -4.66 0.97 1.00
C ALA A 135 -4.62 1.46 -0.43
N ALA A 136 -3.63 1.02 -1.21
CA ALA A 136 -3.59 1.27 -2.64
C ALA A 136 -4.70 0.48 -3.33
N THR A 137 -5.56 1.19 -4.05
CA THR A 137 -6.64 0.58 -4.85
C THR A 137 -6.42 0.73 -6.35
N ASP A 138 -5.51 1.63 -6.75
CA ASP A 138 -5.07 1.85 -8.13
C ASP A 138 -3.67 2.47 -8.13
N GLY A 139 -3.07 2.61 -9.32
CA GLY A 139 -1.75 3.17 -9.51
C GLY A 139 -0.68 2.13 -9.80
N GLU A 140 0.57 2.53 -9.69
CA GLU A 140 1.69 1.66 -10.07
C GLU A 140 2.94 1.92 -9.23
N VAL A 141 3.83 0.94 -9.22
CA VAL A 141 5.19 1.04 -8.68
C VAL A 141 6.19 0.58 -9.73
N GLU A 142 7.26 1.35 -9.90
CA GLU A 142 8.43 0.97 -10.66
C GLU A 142 9.54 0.54 -9.72
N VAL A 143 10.06 -0.65 -9.97
CA VAL A 143 11.21 -1.25 -9.24
C VAL A 143 12.39 -1.26 -10.20
N THR A 144 13.44 -0.54 -9.88
CA THR A 144 14.71 -0.51 -10.65
C THR A 144 15.84 -1.02 -9.78
N LYS A 145 16.65 -1.93 -10.32
CA LYS A 145 17.93 -2.32 -9.72
C LYS A 145 19.05 -1.53 -10.37
N ASN A 146 19.79 -0.77 -9.57
CA ASN A 146 20.88 0.09 -10.02
C ASN A 146 22.19 -0.70 -10.20
N ASP A 147 23.13 -0.16 -10.97
CA ASP A 147 24.43 -0.80 -11.26
C ASP A 147 25.28 -1.01 -9.99
N ASP A 148 25.09 -0.19 -8.97
CA ASP A 148 25.77 -0.30 -7.67
C ASP A 148 25.11 -1.32 -6.71
N GLY A 149 24.05 -1.99 -7.15
CA GLY A 149 23.31 -2.99 -6.38
C GLY A 149 22.20 -2.42 -5.49
N THR A 150 22.04 -1.10 -5.44
CA THR A 150 20.90 -0.46 -4.76
C THR A 150 19.63 -0.62 -5.59
N TYR A 151 18.50 -0.30 -4.98
CA TYR A 151 17.19 -0.25 -5.65
C TYR A 151 16.62 1.16 -5.63
N THR A 152 15.98 1.54 -6.73
CA THR A 152 15.10 2.70 -6.78
C THR A 152 13.66 2.22 -6.89
N ILE A 153 12.82 2.67 -5.98
CA ILE A 153 11.40 2.36 -5.93
C ILE A 153 10.64 3.67 -6.10
N THR A 154 9.96 3.83 -7.23
CA THR A 154 9.11 4.99 -7.52
C THR A 154 7.66 4.53 -7.57
N PHE A 155 6.78 5.22 -6.89
CA PHE A 155 5.38 4.83 -6.80
C PHE A 155 4.45 6.03 -6.85
N ASP A 156 3.27 5.79 -7.42
CA ASP A 156 2.13 6.71 -7.41
C ASP A 156 0.85 5.87 -7.29
N PHE A 157 0.23 5.91 -6.13
CA PHE A 157 -0.93 5.12 -5.80
C PHE A 157 -2.13 5.99 -5.46
N LEU A 158 -3.32 5.48 -5.72
CA LEU A 158 -4.58 6.04 -5.25
C LEU A 158 -5.08 5.25 -4.04
N ASP A 159 -5.52 5.95 -3.02
CA ASP A 159 -6.21 5.33 -1.89
C ASP A 159 -7.67 4.98 -2.24
N GLY A 160 -8.30 4.17 -1.39
CA GLY A 160 -9.64 3.66 -1.64
C GLY A 160 -10.78 4.56 -1.17
N GLN A 161 -10.54 5.88 -1.05
CA GLN A 161 -11.57 6.83 -0.66
C GLN A 161 -12.59 7.08 -1.78
N GLN A 162 -13.72 7.68 -1.45
CA GLN A 162 -14.72 8.10 -2.44
C GLN A 162 -14.16 9.17 -3.38
N GLU A 163 -13.35 10.08 -2.85
CA GLU A 163 -12.54 11.03 -3.59
C GLU A 163 -11.08 10.62 -3.43
N PRO A 164 -10.56 9.73 -4.29
CA PRO A 164 -9.24 9.16 -4.12
C PRO A 164 -8.17 10.24 -4.05
N LYS A 165 -7.22 10.05 -3.15
CA LYS A 165 -6.03 10.87 -3.01
C LYS A 165 -4.81 10.07 -3.42
N HIS A 166 -3.84 10.77 -4.00
CA HIS A 166 -2.55 10.18 -4.30
C HIS A 166 -1.70 10.06 -3.04
N PHE A 167 -0.99 8.95 -2.93
CA PHE A 167 0.19 8.84 -2.10
C PHE A 167 1.33 8.30 -2.96
N LYS A 168 2.37 9.10 -3.07
CA LYS A 168 3.43 8.89 -4.04
C LYS A 168 4.79 9.26 -3.47
N GLY A 169 5.84 8.79 -4.11
CA GLY A 169 7.20 9.11 -3.72
C GLY A 169 8.23 8.28 -4.45
N THR A 170 9.49 8.55 -4.11
CA THR A 170 10.64 7.79 -4.60
C THR A 170 11.60 7.52 -3.46
N TRP A 171 12.11 6.31 -3.43
CA TRP A 171 13.17 5.91 -2.51
C TRP A 171 14.30 5.24 -3.27
N THR A 172 15.56 5.49 -2.87
CA THR A 172 16.74 4.80 -3.40
C THR A 172 17.64 4.36 -2.25
N GLY A 173 18.07 3.11 -2.27
CA GLY A 173 18.97 2.58 -1.26
C GLY A 173 19.13 1.07 -1.31
N GLU A 174 19.76 0.52 -0.29
CA GLU A 174 19.94 -0.92 -0.13
C GLU A 174 18.68 -1.56 0.48
N LEU A 175 18.25 -2.69 -0.08
CA LEU A 175 17.20 -3.51 0.50
C LEU A 175 17.82 -4.56 1.40
N THR A 176 17.46 -4.57 2.67
CA THR A 176 17.92 -5.58 3.62
C THR A 176 16.94 -6.72 3.72
N ARG A 177 17.44 -7.96 3.69
CA ARG A 177 16.64 -9.12 4.06
C ARG A 177 16.73 -9.31 5.58
N PRO A 178 15.62 -9.57 6.27
CA PRO A 178 15.65 -9.76 7.72
C PRO A 178 16.37 -11.04 8.16
N TRP A 179 16.64 -12.01 7.25
CA TRP A 179 17.38 -13.27 7.44
C TRP A 179 17.81 -13.88 6.10
#